data_585300d7003393e02b009ed0c0f848e0
#
_entry.id   585300d7003393e02b009ed0c0f848e0
#
_cell.length_a   1.000
_cell.length_b   1.000
_cell.length_c   1.000
_cell.angle_alpha   90.00
_cell.angle_beta   90.00
_cell.angle_gamma   90.00
#
_symmetry.space_group_name_H-M   'P 1'
#
loop_
_entity.id
_entity.type
_entity.pdbx_description
1 polymer ?
#
loop_
_entity_poly.entity_id
_entity_poly.type
_entity_poly.pdbx_seq_one_letter_code
_entity_poly.pdbx_strand_id
1 'polypeptide(L)'
;MEREQWMFWRLAQLFIQELHYRLVRLNEDENEIWLEAERNKRIHFIRLISTNLDWSNWLKRDIEKTWEQAERLRKHLFKKELNVVNIYVTQHPPVDDYDWVIERPFMAGSGKTKVETVILARETAEDTFVRLGKHFEFAFPLSEMSFLESDHISLKEQVIHHAREQEREERALFEFGKPFFTYLFIAVQIFMFFLVEIKGGSTNVQTLIRFGAKYNPLILSGEWWRFFTPIFLHIGILHLIMNTLALFYLGTAVERIFGRLRFLWIYLFSGFTGSVASFLFTDNLSAGASGAIFGCFGALLYIGVMNTQLFFRTIGTNVLFLIGINLVFGFTVPGIDNAGHIGGLVGGFLATGVVHFPKKRKWATQFLFLVIAAIAVTLALYGGYHADRADVINARAKKQIENREFESAYDMLSQSISQGKGDAVTYFQLAYTEIQFHKMEDAKKHLQKAIELEPHFSEAHFNLALLYYDEGNLELAKEHAAKVEKVGDEQKFQDFIDKLEEQ
;
A
#
# COMPACT_ATOMS: atom_id res chain seq x y z
N MET A 1 -25.75 41.78 22.68
CA MET A 1 -25.13 41.34 21.40
C MET A 1 -23.60 41.42 21.42
N GLU A 2 -22.98 42.54 21.70
CA GLU A 2 -21.50 42.68 21.68
C GLU A 2 -20.80 41.82 22.74
N ARG A 3 -21.36 41.74 23.95
CA ARG A 3 -20.81 40.91 25.03
C ARG A 3 -20.89 39.41 24.71
N GLU A 4 -21.99 38.93 24.12
CA GLU A 4 -22.17 37.54 23.72
C GLU A 4 -21.21 37.19 22.57
N GLN A 5 -21.00 38.11 21.61
CA GLN A 5 -20.02 37.94 20.53
C GLN A 5 -18.60 37.94 21.10
N TRP A 6 -18.26 38.80 22.02
CA TRP A 6 -16.97 38.79 22.70
C TRP A 6 -16.74 37.45 23.43
N MET A 7 -17.74 36.98 24.19
CA MET A 7 -17.65 35.72 24.94
C MET A 7 -17.51 34.50 24.00
N PHE A 8 -18.21 34.51 22.89
CA PHE A 8 -18.11 33.51 21.85
C PHE A 8 -16.70 33.41 21.26
N TRP A 9 -16.13 34.53 20.85
CA TRP A 9 -14.77 34.54 20.27
C TRP A 9 -13.68 34.30 21.32
N ARG A 10 -13.86 34.76 22.56
CA ARG A 10 -12.92 34.48 23.66
C ARG A 10 -12.90 32.98 23.99
N LEU A 11 -14.05 32.34 24.08
CA LEU A 11 -14.11 30.88 24.24
C LEU A 11 -13.46 30.15 23.08
N ALA A 12 -13.75 30.56 21.84
CA ALA A 12 -13.09 30.01 20.68
C ALA A 12 -11.57 30.08 20.73
N GLN A 13 -11.04 31.26 21.14
CA GLN A 13 -9.63 31.47 21.31
C GLN A 13 -9.03 30.53 22.37
N LEU A 14 -9.65 30.43 23.55
CA LEU A 14 -9.18 29.54 24.63
C LEU A 14 -9.19 28.07 24.21
N PHE A 15 -10.25 27.60 23.56
CA PHE A 15 -10.31 26.25 23.08
C PHE A 15 -9.21 25.97 22.05
N ILE A 16 -8.91 26.91 21.18
CA ILE A 16 -7.91 26.72 20.11
C ILE A 16 -6.50 26.83 20.66
N GLN A 17 -6.19 27.89 21.41
CA GLN A 17 -4.82 28.18 21.83
C GLN A 17 -4.38 27.36 23.05
N GLU A 18 -5.25 27.25 24.08
CA GLU A 18 -4.88 26.59 25.34
C GLU A 18 -5.25 25.09 25.36
N LEU A 19 -6.42 24.76 24.84
CA LEU A 19 -6.94 23.40 24.88
C LEU A 19 -6.64 22.60 23.59
N HIS A 20 -5.94 23.22 22.62
CA HIS A 20 -5.51 22.60 21.38
C HIS A 20 -6.67 21.94 20.59
N TYR A 21 -7.77 22.68 20.48
CA TYR A 21 -8.82 22.36 19.54
C TYR A 21 -8.57 23.08 18.21
N ARG A 22 -8.99 22.49 17.15
CA ARG A 22 -8.85 23.01 15.79
C ARG A 22 -10.20 23.48 15.26
N LEU A 23 -10.21 24.62 14.57
CA LEU A 23 -11.39 25.09 13.85
C LEU A 23 -11.63 24.21 12.61
N VAL A 24 -12.79 23.54 12.58
CA VAL A 24 -13.21 22.68 11.45
C VAL A 24 -14.21 23.40 10.56
N ARG A 25 -15.11 24.15 11.15
CA ARG A 25 -16.18 24.84 10.42
C ARG A 25 -16.51 26.15 11.12
N LEU A 26 -16.66 27.19 10.32
CA LEU A 26 -17.30 28.46 10.68
C LEU A 26 -18.48 28.64 9.70
N ASN A 27 -19.67 28.96 10.21
CA ASN A 27 -20.83 29.25 9.34
C ASN A 27 -20.72 30.65 8.70
N GLU A 28 -21.58 30.91 7.71
CA GLU A 28 -21.57 32.17 6.96
C GLU A 28 -21.93 33.39 7.84
N ASP A 29 -22.81 33.20 8.82
CA ASP A 29 -23.22 34.24 9.78
C ASP A 29 -22.21 34.47 10.91
N GLU A 30 -21.11 33.71 10.93
CA GLU A 30 -20.02 33.78 11.90
C GLU A 30 -20.49 33.65 13.37
N ASN A 31 -21.59 32.97 13.60
CA ASN A 31 -22.17 32.78 14.93
C ASN A 31 -22.20 31.30 15.38
N GLU A 32 -21.68 30.39 14.55
CA GLU A 32 -21.51 28.97 14.89
C GLU A 32 -20.16 28.45 14.42
N ILE A 33 -19.42 27.84 15.33
CA ILE A 33 -18.16 27.17 15.02
C ILE A 33 -18.15 25.73 15.52
N TRP A 34 -17.45 24.89 14.77
CA TRP A 34 -17.13 23.53 15.18
C TRP A 34 -15.62 23.40 15.36
N LEU A 35 -15.25 22.86 16.51
CA LEU A 35 -13.85 22.65 16.90
C LEU A 35 -13.61 21.16 17.09
N GLU A 36 -12.53 20.64 16.53
CA GLU A 36 -12.09 19.25 16.68
C GLU A 36 -10.92 19.16 17.67
N ALA A 37 -10.96 18.20 18.58
CA ALA A 37 -9.90 17.96 19.53
C ALA A 37 -8.66 17.37 18.85
N GLU A 38 -7.49 17.97 19.06
CA GLU A 38 -6.21 17.39 18.62
C GLU A 38 -5.65 16.38 19.64
N ARG A 39 -5.86 16.62 20.92
CA ARG A 39 -5.27 15.81 22.02
C ARG A 39 -6.29 15.22 22.96
N ASN A 40 -7.45 15.86 23.13
CA ASN A 40 -8.47 15.42 24.07
C ASN A 40 -9.16 14.14 23.57
N LYS A 41 -9.06 13.05 24.32
CA LYS A 41 -9.67 11.76 24.00
C LYS A 41 -11.09 11.59 24.56
N ARG A 42 -11.52 12.47 25.46
CA ARG A 42 -12.84 12.41 26.09
C ARG A 42 -13.86 13.24 25.32
N ILE A 43 -13.49 14.46 24.92
CA ILE A 43 -14.34 15.37 24.14
C ILE A 43 -13.75 15.52 22.76
N HIS A 44 -14.40 14.96 21.77
CA HIS A 44 -13.88 14.91 20.41
C HIS A 44 -14.19 16.17 19.62
N PHE A 45 -15.36 16.78 19.87
CA PHE A 45 -15.77 17.99 19.19
C PHE A 45 -16.46 18.95 20.16
N ILE A 46 -16.31 20.23 19.87
CA ILE A 46 -17.05 21.31 20.52
C ILE A 46 -17.83 22.02 19.41
N ARG A 47 -19.12 22.21 19.62
CA ARG A 47 -19.91 23.14 18.85
C ARG A 47 -20.19 24.34 19.72
N LEU A 48 -19.73 25.52 19.29
CA LEU A 48 -19.97 26.78 19.96
C LEU A 48 -20.90 27.61 19.08
N ILE A 49 -22.01 28.06 19.62
CA ILE A 49 -23.02 28.85 18.89
C ILE A 49 -23.45 30.04 19.71
N SER A 50 -23.48 31.22 19.09
CA SER A 50 -24.02 32.47 19.65
C SER A 50 -25.41 32.69 19.05
N THR A 51 -26.44 32.53 19.85
CA THR A 51 -27.85 32.67 19.42
C THR A 51 -28.75 32.98 20.60
N ASN A 52 -29.89 33.60 20.33
CA ASN A 52 -30.92 33.79 21.35
C ASN A 52 -31.70 32.50 21.54
N LEU A 53 -31.92 32.11 22.78
CA LEU A 53 -32.67 30.93 23.18
C LEU A 53 -34.01 31.34 23.77
N ASP A 54 -35.04 31.36 22.94
CA ASP A 54 -36.37 31.78 23.42
C ASP A 54 -37.14 30.65 24.12
N TRP A 55 -37.11 29.43 23.53
CA TRP A 55 -37.91 28.29 23.98
C TRP A 55 -37.12 26.98 24.05
N SER A 56 -37.40 26.15 25.07
CA SER A 56 -36.80 24.83 25.26
C SER A 56 -37.03 23.86 24.11
N ASN A 57 -38.16 23.95 23.43
CA ASN A 57 -38.47 23.13 22.27
C ASN A 57 -37.53 23.42 21.05
N TRP A 58 -37.14 24.67 20.85
CA TRP A 58 -36.17 25.03 19.83
C TRP A 58 -34.80 24.43 20.20
N LEU A 59 -34.39 24.60 21.44
CA LEU A 59 -33.13 24.04 21.97
C LEU A 59 -33.05 22.52 21.76
N LYS A 60 -34.10 21.80 22.11
CA LYS A 60 -34.21 20.36 21.91
C LYS A 60 -34.00 19.96 20.44
N ARG A 61 -34.70 20.62 19.51
CA ARG A 61 -34.61 20.33 18.07
C ARG A 61 -33.18 20.61 17.55
N ASP A 62 -32.52 21.63 18.02
CA ASP A 62 -31.17 21.97 17.61
C ASP A 62 -30.13 20.99 18.17
N ILE A 63 -30.34 20.49 19.40
CA ILE A 63 -29.53 19.39 19.97
C ILE A 63 -29.69 18.11 19.16
N GLU A 64 -30.94 17.77 18.77
CA GLU A 64 -31.22 16.61 17.91
C GLU A 64 -30.51 16.71 16.56
N LYS A 65 -30.52 17.87 15.90
CA LYS A 65 -29.79 18.13 14.67
C LYS A 65 -28.27 18.02 14.87
N THR A 66 -27.77 18.55 15.98
CA THR A 66 -26.34 18.47 16.34
C THR A 66 -25.93 17.01 16.50
N TRP A 67 -26.76 16.20 17.16
CA TRP A 67 -26.51 14.78 17.30
C TRP A 67 -26.51 14.05 15.94
N GLU A 68 -27.44 14.34 15.04
CA GLU A 68 -27.45 13.76 13.69
C GLU A 68 -26.18 14.08 12.91
N GLN A 69 -25.71 15.33 12.97
CA GLN A 69 -24.45 15.76 12.32
C GLN A 69 -23.27 15.02 12.94
N ALA A 70 -23.20 14.93 14.27
CA ALA A 70 -22.17 14.25 15.01
C ALA A 70 -22.14 12.73 14.68
N GLU A 71 -23.31 12.08 14.58
CA GLU A 71 -23.40 10.66 14.23
C GLU A 71 -22.94 10.39 12.79
N ARG A 72 -23.25 11.27 11.83
CA ARG A 72 -22.73 11.21 10.46
C ARG A 72 -21.20 11.32 10.48
N LEU A 73 -20.67 12.27 11.25
CA LEU A 73 -19.24 12.50 11.40
C LEU A 73 -18.56 11.29 12.05
N ARG A 74 -19.15 10.70 13.10
CA ARG A 74 -18.63 9.47 13.74
C ARG A 74 -18.46 8.33 12.75
N LYS A 75 -19.50 8.10 11.92
CA LYS A 75 -19.45 7.07 10.88
C LYS A 75 -18.40 7.35 9.83
N HIS A 76 -18.29 8.59 9.38
CA HIS A 76 -17.31 9.00 8.38
C HIS A 76 -15.87 8.85 8.88
N LEU A 77 -15.62 9.16 10.16
CA LEU A 77 -14.30 9.04 10.81
C LEU A 77 -14.01 7.64 11.37
N PHE A 78 -14.91 6.67 11.18
CA PHE A 78 -14.80 5.30 11.71
C PHE A 78 -14.55 5.24 13.22
N LYS A 79 -15.07 6.22 13.98
CA LYS A 79 -14.90 6.25 15.44
C LYS A 79 -15.88 5.29 16.13
N LYS A 80 -15.40 4.59 17.16
CA LYS A 80 -16.25 3.72 17.98
C LYS A 80 -17.29 4.53 18.75
N GLU A 81 -16.83 5.65 19.33
CA GLU A 81 -17.66 6.60 20.08
C GLU A 81 -17.30 8.02 19.70
N LEU A 82 -18.26 8.94 19.79
CA LEU A 82 -18.06 10.35 19.58
C LEU A 82 -18.76 11.17 20.67
N ASN A 83 -18.01 12.00 21.37
CA ASN A 83 -18.52 12.91 22.37
C ASN A 83 -18.39 14.34 21.88
N VAL A 84 -19.50 15.06 21.89
CA VAL A 84 -19.62 16.46 21.48
C VAL A 84 -20.10 17.29 22.67
N VAL A 85 -19.45 18.43 22.92
CA VAL A 85 -19.96 19.45 23.83
C VAL A 85 -20.54 20.58 23.00
N ASN A 86 -21.83 20.81 23.16
CA ASN A 86 -22.60 21.85 22.48
C ASN A 86 -22.79 23.04 23.44
N ILE A 87 -22.14 24.16 23.14
CA ILE A 87 -22.12 25.35 24.02
C ILE A 87 -22.92 26.47 23.35
N TYR A 88 -23.99 26.88 23.99
CA TYR A 88 -24.78 28.04 23.57
C TYR A 88 -24.34 29.26 24.35
N VAL A 89 -23.94 30.30 23.64
CA VAL A 89 -23.70 31.63 24.18
C VAL A 89 -24.93 32.47 23.88
N THR A 90 -25.63 32.88 24.92
CA THR A 90 -26.94 33.58 24.80
C THR A 90 -27.05 34.72 25.81
N GLN A 91 -27.90 35.66 25.53
CA GLN A 91 -28.19 36.77 26.48
C GLN A 91 -28.96 36.26 27.70
N HIS A 92 -30.02 35.47 27.46
CA HIS A 92 -30.86 34.87 28.50
C HIS A 92 -31.05 33.36 28.18
N PRO A 93 -31.24 32.51 29.19
CA PRO A 93 -31.66 31.13 28.98
C PRO A 93 -33.11 31.10 28.45
N PRO A 94 -33.57 29.93 27.96
CA PRO A 94 -34.98 29.78 27.56
C PRO A 94 -35.96 30.22 28.65
N VAL A 95 -37.08 30.81 28.23
CA VAL A 95 -38.10 31.35 29.14
C VAL A 95 -38.89 30.26 29.88
N ASP A 96 -39.02 29.11 29.24
CA ASP A 96 -39.68 27.93 29.78
C ASP A 96 -38.66 26.97 30.45
N ASP A 97 -39.16 25.97 31.17
CA ASP A 97 -38.28 24.96 31.79
C ASP A 97 -37.49 24.19 30.75
N TYR A 98 -36.18 24.22 30.84
CA TYR A 98 -35.21 23.60 29.92
C TYR A 98 -34.29 22.60 30.60
N ASP A 99 -34.32 22.46 31.93
CA ASP A 99 -33.38 21.60 32.67
C ASP A 99 -33.49 20.15 32.22
N TRP A 100 -34.67 19.68 31.91
CA TRP A 100 -34.90 18.34 31.37
C TRP A 100 -34.23 18.08 30.01
N VAL A 101 -33.88 19.13 29.26
CA VAL A 101 -33.18 19.01 27.95
C VAL A 101 -31.69 18.88 28.12
N ILE A 102 -31.10 19.51 29.16
CA ILE A 102 -29.65 19.62 29.33
C ILE A 102 -29.10 18.80 30.51
N GLU A 103 -29.97 18.27 31.40
CA GLU A 103 -29.54 17.53 32.59
C GLU A 103 -28.73 16.29 32.25
N ARG A 104 -29.05 15.65 31.15
CA ARG A 104 -28.32 14.45 30.66
C ARG A 104 -27.84 14.64 29.22
N PRO A 105 -26.68 14.03 28.87
CA PRO A 105 -26.25 14.05 27.48
C PRO A 105 -27.31 13.43 26.56
N PHE A 106 -27.60 14.10 25.45
CA PHE A 106 -28.49 13.57 24.45
C PHE A 106 -27.84 12.40 23.72
N MET A 107 -28.55 11.29 23.65
CA MET A 107 -28.13 10.06 22.98
C MET A 107 -29.33 9.45 22.28
N ALA A 108 -29.13 8.99 21.05
CA ALA A 108 -30.13 8.25 20.28
C ALA A 108 -29.51 7.02 19.61
N GLY A 109 -30.34 6.11 19.14
CA GLY A 109 -29.93 4.92 18.40
C GLY A 109 -28.96 4.02 19.20
N SER A 110 -27.73 3.84 18.70
CA SER A 110 -26.73 2.93 19.31
C SER A 110 -26.08 3.46 20.60
N GLY A 111 -26.38 4.69 21.02
CA GLY A 111 -25.75 5.34 22.19
C GLY A 111 -24.25 5.66 22.02
N LYS A 112 -23.67 5.49 20.83
CA LYS A 112 -22.26 5.71 20.56
C LYS A 112 -21.88 7.16 20.32
N THR A 113 -22.86 8.02 20.05
CA THR A 113 -22.70 9.46 19.91
C THR A 113 -23.42 10.14 21.05
N LYS A 114 -22.70 10.99 21.79
CA LYS A 114 -23.20 11.73 22.95
C LYS A 114 -23.04 13.21 22.69
N VAL A 115 -24.11 13.98 22.91
CA VAL A 115 -24.09 15.45 22.85
C VAL A 115 -24.42 15.97 24.23
N GLU A 116 -23.44 16.53 24.89
CA GLU A 116 -23.62 17.24 26.14
C GLU A 116 -23.86 18.71 25.85
N THR A 117 -24.84 19.32 26.48
CA THR A 117 -25.23 20.71 26.21
C THR A 117 -24.98 21.59 27.42
N VAL A 118 -24.38 22.74 27.16
CA VAL A 118 -24.10 23.77 28.14
C VAL A 118 -24.62 25.10 27.63
N ILE A 119 -25.38 25.80 28.48
CA ILE A 119 -25.90 27.14 28.20
C ILE A 119 -25.08 28.14 29.00
N LEU A 120 -24.43 29.06 28.30
CA LEU A 120 -23.67 30.14 28.84
C LEU A 120 -24.49 31.42 28.66
N ALA A 121 -25.33 31.74 29.66
CA ALA A 121 -26.10 32.98 29.73
C ALA A 121 -25.42 33.97 30.63
N ARG A 122 -25.78 35.26 30.50
CA ARG A 122 -25.19 36.36 31.26
C ARG A 122 -25.27 36.16 32.76
N GLU A 123 -26.39 35.65 33.25
CA GLU A 123 -26.70 35.50 34.66
C GLU A 123 -26.05 34.26 35.30
N THR A 124 -25.76 33.25 34.51
CA THR A 124 -25.21 31.95 34.97
C THR A 124 -23.75 31.74 34.54
N ALA A 125 -23.09 32.78 34.04
CA ALA A 125 -21.76 32.65 33.41
C ALA A 125 -20.71 32.06 34.37
N GLU A 126 -20.61 32.54 35.63
CA GLU A 126 -19.62 32.07 36.60
C GLU A 126 -19.79 30.57 36.91
N ASP A 127 -20.99 30.14 37.23
CA ASP A 127 -21.29 28.72 37.52
C ASP A 127 -21.05 27.83 36.30
N THR A 128 -21.38 28.35 35.12
CA THR A 128 -21.15 27.64 33.86
C THR A 128 -19.67 27.46 33.56
N PHE A 129 -18.84 28.47 33.79
CA PHE A 129 -17.38 28.38 33.65
C PHE A 129 -16.76 27.38 34.64
N VAL A 130 -17.24 27.33 35.88
CA VAL A 130 -16.82 26.32 36.85
C VAL A 130 -17.16 24.90 36.36
N ARG A 131 -18.36 24.72 35.80
CA ARG A 131 -18.77 23.42 35.19
C ARG A 131 -17.92 23.06 33.97
N LEU A 132 -17.72 23.99 33.06
CA LEU A 132 -16.84 23.78 31.89
C LEU A 132 -15.41 23.48 32.34
N GLY A 133 -14.91 24.19 33.39
CA GLY A 133 -13.58 23.96 33.94
C GLY A 133 -13.40 22.51 34.45
N LYS A 134 -14.37 21.99 35.15
CA LYS A 134 -14.38 20.58 35.58
C LYS A 134 -14.44 19.60 34.39
N HIS A 135 -15.22 19.95 33.36
CA HIS A 135 -15.46 19.12 32.19
C HIS A 135 -14.20 19.01 31.29
N PHE A 136 -13.51 20.14 31.12
CA PHE A 136 -12.27 20.20 30.32
C PHE A 136 -10.99 20.03 31.13
N GLU A 137 -11.06 19.86 32.45
CA GLU A 137 -9.91 19.84 33.36
C GLU A 137 -9.02 21.10 33.19
N PHE A 138 -9.65 22.26 32.97
CA PHE A 138 -9.03 23.52 32.67
C PHE A 138 -9.66 24.66 33.47
N ALA A 139 -8.81 25.49 34.12
CA ALA A 139 -9.29 26.65 34.84
C ALA A 139 -9.47 27.83 33.87
N PHE A 140 -10.73 28.13 33.54
CA PHE A 140 -11.04 29.28 32.70
C PHE A 140 -10.70 30.56 33.48
N PRO A 141 -9.92 31.53 32.90
CA PRO A 141 -9.46 32.74 33.59
C PRO A 141 -10.61 33.75 33.71
N LEU A 142 -11.44 33.60 34.74
CA LEU A 142 -12.63 34.46 34.96
C LEU A 142 -12.25 35.95 35.15
N SER A 143 -11.06 36.25 35.74
CA SER A 143 -10.57 37.61 35.91
C SER A 143 -10.23 38.31 34.60
N GLU A 144 -9.87 37.57 33.56
CA GLU A 144 -9.57 38.07 32.22
C GLU A 144 -10.81 38.13 31.32
N MET A 145 -11.96 37.68 31.82
CA MET A 145 -13.25 37.73 31.13
C MET A 145 -14.00 39.04 31.33
N SER A 146 -13.32 40.10 31.70
CA SER A 146 -13.90 41.47 31.75
C SER A 146 -14.08 41.96 30.32
N PHE A 147 -15.32 42.28 29.97
CA PHE A 147 -15.71 42.78 28.66
C PHE A 147 -15.13 44.17 28.39
N LEU A 148 -14.36 44.33 27.33
CA LEU A 148 -13.94 45.58 26.74
C LEU A 148 -14.56 45.68 25.35
N GLU A 149 -15.37 46.72 25.10
CA GLU A 149 -16.20 46.86 23.88
C GLU A 149 -15.45 46.75 22.54
N SER A 150 -14.14 46.97 22.53
CA SER A 150 -13.31 46.92 21.29
C SER A 150 -12.68 45.56 20.97
N ASP A 151 -12.77 44.55 21.86
CA ASP A 151 -11.91 43.36 21.77
C ASP A 151 -12.46 42.20 20.90
N HIS A 152 -13.78 42.15 20.62
CA HIS A 152 -14.35 40.98 19.90
C HIS A 152 -13.88 40.87 18.44
N ILE A 153 -13.62 42.01 17.79
CA ILE A 153 -13.11 42.00 16.38
C ILE A 153 -11.68 41.48 16.35
N SER A 154 -10.84 41.95 17.28
CA SER A 154 -9.45 41.49 17.41
C SER A 154 -9.37 40.01 17.76
N LEU A 155 -10.23 39.52 18.66
CA LEU A 155 -10.32 38.10 19.02
C LEU A 155 -10.72 37.24 17.83
N LYS A 156 -11.72 37.65 17.06
CA LYS A 156 -12.14 36.99 15.83
C LYS A 156 -11.00 36.89 14.83
N GLU A 157 -10.32 38.02 14.56
CA GLU A 157 -9.18 38.04 13.64
C GLU A 157 -8.05 37.10 14.09
N GLN A 158 -7.73 37.07 15.39
CA GLN A 158 -6.73 36.15 15.93
C GLN A 158 -7.12 34.70 15.77
N VAL A 159 -8.37 34.32 16.06
CA VAL A 159 -8.88 32.95 15.90
C VAL A 159 -8.83 32.52 14.42
N ILE A 160 -9.30 33.37 13.51
CA ILE A 160 -9.31 33.08 12.09
C ILE A 160 -7.88 33.01 11.53
N HIS A 161 -7.00 33.92 11.96
CA HIS A 161 -5.59 33.90 11.55
C HIS A 161 -4.91 32.60 11.98
N HIS A 162 -5.07 32.20 13.22
CA HIS A 162 -4.49 30.98 13.75
C HIS A 162 -5.03 29.73 13.03
N ALA A 163 -6.34 29.68 12.77
CA ALA A 163 -6.96 28.59 12.01
C ALA A 163 -6.42 28.51 10.57
N ARG A 164 -6.20 29.64 9.91
CA ARG A 164 -5.60 29.70 8.58
C ARG A 164 -4.13 29.27 8.58
N GLU A 165 -3.37 29.62 9.62
CA GLU A 165 -1.99 29.17 9.76
C GLU A 165 -1.93 27.64 9.93
N GLN A 166 -2.75 27.06 10.79
CA GLN A 166 -2.86 25.60 10.92
C GLN A 166 -3.23 24.92 9.59
N GLU A 167 -4.20 25.46 8.87
CA GLU A 167 -4.58 24.92 7.55
C GLU A 167 -3.43 25.04 6.53
N ARG A 168 -2.69 26.14 6.54
CA ARG A 168 -1.49 26.32 5.69
C ARG A 168 -0.39 25.33 6.04
N GLU A 169 -0.13 25.10 7.31
CA GLU A 169 0.86 24.11 7.76
C GLU A 169 0.48 22.69 7.31
N GLU A 170 -0.79 22.35 7.41
CA GLU A 170 -1.28 21.04 6.94
C GLU A 170 -1.18 20.91 5.42
N ARG A 171 -1.60 21.92 4.67
CA ARG A 171 -1.43 21.94 3.20
C ARG A 171 0.03 21.86 2.80
N ALA A 172 0.92 22.55 3.53
CA ALA A 172 2.35 22.50 3.29
C ALA A 172 2.96 21.11 3.49
N LEU A 173 2.34 20.23 4.28
CA LEU A 173 2.73 18.82 4.39
C LEU A 173 2.42 18.04 3.10
N PHE A 174 1.34 18.38 2.39
CA PHE A 174 0.92 17.73 1.16
C PHE A 174 1.52 18.33 -0.11
N GLU A 175 2.11 19.53 -0.02
CA GLU A 175 2.64 20.30 -1.16
C GLU A 175 4.14 20.61 -1.02
N PHE A 176 4.90 19.73 -0.38
CA PHE A 176 6.34 19.94 -0.17
C PHE A 176 7.17 19.88 -1.45
N GLY A 177 6.87 18.92 -2.34
CA GLY A 177 7.63 18.64 -3.56
C GLY A 177 6.88 18.98 -4.85
N LYS A 178 7.66 19.14 -5.94
CA LYS A 178 7.09 19.19 -7.30
C LYS A 178 7.37 17.88 -8.00
N PRO A 179 6.36 17.17 -8.56
CA PRO A 179 6.54 15.92 -9.25
C PRO A 179 7.51 16.04 -10.43
N PHE A 180 8.45 15.10 -10.50
CA PHE A 180 9.43 14.96 -11.55
C PHE A 180 9.65 13.48 -11.91
N PHE A 181 9.99 12.66 -10.91
CA PHE A 181 10.25 11.23 -11.15
C PHE A 181 9.01 10.47 -11.56
N THR A 182 7.83 10.87 -11.08
CA THR A 182 6.57 10.31 -11.55
C THR A 182 6.44 10.41 -13.06
N TYR A 183 6.64 11.60 -13.63
CA TYR A 183 6.56 11.80 -15.08
C TYR A 183 7.70 11.11 -15.84
N LEU A 184 8.90 11.10 -15.26
CA LEU A 184 10.04 10.39 -15.84
C LEU A 184 9.75 8.88 -15.93
N PHE A 185 9.24 8.28 -14.86
CA PHE A 185 8.91 6.85 -14.88
C PHE A 185 7.79 6.51 -15.86
N ILE A 186 6.76 7.34 -15.96
CA ILE A 186 5.71 7.19 -16.98
C ILE A 186 6.33 7.22 -18.39
N ALA A 187 7.18 8.20 -18.67
CA ALA A 187 7.84 8.30 -19.98
C ALA A 187 8.71 7.07 -20.28
N VAL A 188 9.50 6.59 -19.29
CA VAL A 188 10.33 5.39 -19.45
C VAL A 188 9.47 4.14 -19.67
N GLN A 189 8.37 3.96 -18.94
CA GLN A 189 7.46 2.83 -19.10
C GLN A 189 6.82 2.79 -20.49
N ILE A 190 6.35 3.94 -20.98
CA ILE A 190 5.79 4.07 -22.32
C ILE A 190 6.86 3.76 -23.37
N PHE A 191 8.06 4.31 -23.23
CA PHE A 191 9.17 4.03 -24.13
C PHE A 191 9.53 2.54 -24.16
N MET A 192 9.68 1.92 -22.98
CA MET A 192 9.99 0.50 -22.87
C MET A 192 8.90 -0.39 -23.46
N PHE A 193 7.63 -0.02 -23.27
CA PHE A 193 6.51 -0.74 -23.86
C PHE A 193 6.59 -0.78 -25.39
N PHE A 194 6.80 0.36 -26.03
CA PHE A 194 6.94 0.41 -27.49
C PHE A 194 8.18 -0.33 -27.97
N LEU A 195 9.28 -0.28 -27.21
CA LEU A 195 10.50 -1.02 -27.56
C LEU A 195 10.26 -2.53 -27.52
N VAL A 196 9.59 -3.01 -26.48
CA VAL A 196 9.21 -4.44 -26.34
C VAL A 196 8.24 -4.86 -27.45
N GLU A 197 7.25 -3.99 -27.77
CA GLU A 197 6.26 -4.27 -28.82
C GLU A 197 6.92 -4.45 -30.20
N ILE A 198 7.85 -3.57 -30.56
CA ILE A 198 8.59 -3.64 -31.83
C ILE A 198 9.52 -4.87 -31.90
N LYS A 199 10.06 -5.32 -30.75
CA LYS A 199 11.08 -6.40 -30.69
C LYS A 199 10.53 -7.80 -30.46
N GLY A 200 9.19 -7.98 -30.50
CA GLY A 200 8.57 -9.32 -30.42
C GLY A 200 7.24 -9.38 -29.65
N GLY A 201 6.72 -8.23 -29.24
CA GLY A 201 5.41 -8.08 -28.59
C GLY A 201 5.45 -8.13 -27.08
N SER A 202 4.64 -7.27 -26.46
CA SER A 202 4.53 -7.13 -25.01
C SER A 202 3.73 -8.23 -24.32
N THR A 203 3.11 -9.14 -25.09
CA THR A 203 2.40 -10.32 -24.58
C THR A 203 3.21 -11.60 -24.76
N ASN A 204 4.33 -11.54 -25.49
CA ASN A 204 5.20 -12.69 -25.73
C ASN A 204 6.13 -12.90 -24.52
N VAL A 205 6.04 -14.09 -23.91
CA VAL A 205 6.79 -14.48 -22.71
C VAL A 205 8.30 -14.40 -22.93
N GLN A 206 8.80 -14.91 -24.07
CA GLN A 206 10.24 -14.91 -24.38
C GLN A 206 10.77 -13.48 -24.54
N THR A 207 9.99 -12.59 -25.19
CA THR A 207 10.33 -11.19 -25.31
C THR A 207 10.41 -10.52 -23.95
N LEU A 208 9.43 -10.74 -23.06
CA LEU A 208 9.44 -10.19 -21.71
C LEU A 208 10.63 -10.69 -20.89
N ILE A 209 10.96 -11.98 -20.97
CA ILE A 209 12.16 -12.56 -20.31
C ILE A 209 13.41 -11.89 -20.83
N ARG A 210 13.56 -11.72 -22.14
CA ARG A 210 14.71 -11.07 -22.76
C ARG A 210 14.88 -9.63 -22.30
N PHE A 211 13.79 -8.90 -22.06
CA PHE A 211 13.80 -7.51 -21.60
C PHE A 211 13.90 -7.36 -20.08
N GLY A 212 13.98 -8.46 -19.33
CA GLY A 212 14.25 -8.45 -17.90
C GLY A 212 13.02 -8.55 -17.00
N ALA A 213 11.95 -9.20 -17.45
CA ALA A 213 10.84 -9.58 -16.59
C ALA A 213 11.33 -10.45 -15.41
N LYS A 214 10.62 -10.40 -14.28
CA LYS A 214 10.90 -11.27 -13.14
C LYS A 214 10.64 -12.72 -13.59
N TYR A 215 11.69 -13.49 -13.61
CA TYR A 215 11.68 -14.90 -13.98
C TYR A 215 12.66 -15.68 -13.09
N ASN A 216 12.09 -16.53 -12.24
CA ASN A 216 12.82 -17.19 -11.16
C ASN A 216 14.04 -17.98 -11.64
N PRO A 217 13.99 -18.79 -12.70
CA PRO A 217 15.15 -19.56 -13.14
C PRO A 217 16.38 -18.68 -13.47
N LEU A 218 16.18 -17.50 -14.07
CA LEU A 218 17.27 -16.60 -14.37
C LEU A 218 17.76 -15.80 -13.13
N ILE A 219 16.87 -15.51 -12.19
CA ILE A 219 17.27 -14.96 -10.88
C ILE A 219 18.15 -15.96 -10.14
N LEU A 220 17.75 -17.22 -10.12
CA LEU A 220 18.52 -18.30 -9.48
C LEU A 220 19.87 -18.57 -10.16
N SER A 221 19.98 -18.29 -11.45
CA SER A 221 21.23 -18.32 -12.19
C SER A 221 22.10 -17.07 -12.06
N GLY A 222 21.67 -16.07 -11.25
CA GLY A 222 22.46 -14.89 -10.88
C GLY A 222 22.02 -13.58 -11.51
N GLU A 223 20.93 -13.53 -12.28
CA GLU A 223 20.40 -12.29 -12.88
C GLU A 223 19.59 -11.46 -11.87
N TRP A 224 20.23 -11.00 -10.79
CA TRP A 224 19.64 -10.27 -9.68
C TRP A 224 18.96 -8.94 -10.09
N TRP A 225 19.34 -8.32 -11.22
CA TRP A 225 18.72 -7.10 -11.73
C TRP A 225 17.26 -7.28 -12.09
N ARG A 226 16.78 -8.50 -12.26
CA ARG A 226 15.37 -8.85 -12.46
C ARG A 226 14.49 -8.60 -11.25
N PHE A 227 15.03 -8.19 -10.14
CA PHE A 227 14.27 -7.62 -9.04
C PHE A 227 13.89 -6.15 -9.29
N PHE A 228 14.54 -5.45 -10.23
CA PHE A 228 14.30 -4.03 -10.52
C PHE A 228 13.70 -3.80 -11.90
N THR A 229 14.13 -4.50 -12.91
CA THR A 229 13.75 -4.28 -14.31
C THR A 229 12.26 -4.48 -14.60
N PRO A 230 11.50 -5.37 -13.90
CA PRO A 230 10.08 -5.57 -14.15
C PRO A 230 9.23 -4.30 -13.97
N ILE A 231 9.67 -3.35 -13.12
CA ILE A 231 8.97 -2.09 -12.85
C ILE A 231 8.72 -1.28 -14.14
N PHE A 232 9.56 -1.47 -15.16
CA PHE A 232 9.51 -0.73 -16.41
C PHE A 232 8.84 -1.49 -17.56
N LEU A 233 8.47 -2.75 -17.35
CA LEU A 233 7.87 -3.62 -18.35
C LEU A 233 6.36 -3.77 -18.12
N HIS A 234 5.59 -3.94 -19.20
CA HIS A 234 4.13 -4.12 -19.11
C HIS A 234 3.63 -5.19 -20.07
N ILE A 235 2.70 -6.02 -19.63
CA ILE A 235 2.08 -7.09 -20.40
C ILE A 235 0.81 -6.58 -21.04
N GLY A 236 0.91 -6.17 -22.33
CA GLY A 236 -0.20 -5.61 -23.08
C GLY A 236 -0.55 -4.15 -22.74
N ILE A 237 -1.23 -3.50 -23.68
CA ILE A 237 -1.52 -2.06 -23.62
C ILE A 237 -2.43 -1.67 -22.47
N LEU A 238 -3.43 -2.49 -22.12
CA LEU A 238 -4.36 -2.17 -21.04
C LEU A 238 -3.63 -2.13 -19.69
N HIS A 239 -2.70 -3.06 -19.46
CA HIS A 239 -1.88 -3.08 -18.26
C HIS A 239 -1.02 -1.82 -18.14
N LEU A 240 -0.39 -1.38 -19.24
CA LEU A 240 0.34 -0.11 -19.27
C LEU A 240 -0.56 1.09 -18.93
N ILE A 241 -1.74 1.19 -19.55
CA ILE A 241 -2.67 2.32 -19.33
C ILE A 241 -3.09 2.38 -17.86
N MET A 242 -3.49 1.24 -17.27
CA MET A 242 -3.92 1.18 -15.86
C MET A 242 -2.80 1.56 -14.89
N ASN A 243 -1.58 1.05 -15.13
CA ASN A 243 -0.41 1.40 -14.31
C ASN A 243 -0.02 2.88 -14.48
N THR A 244 -0.03 3.39 -15.71
CA THR A 244 0.27 4.80 -15.99
C THR A 244 -0.71 5.72 -15.28
N LEU A 245 -2.01 5.42 -15.35
CA LEU A 245 -3.05 6.20 -14.67
C LEU A 245 -2.89 6.16 -13.14
N ALA A 246 -2.68 4.99 -12.59
CA ALA A 246 -2.45 4.80 -11.15
C ALA A 246 -1.18 5.53 -10.69
N LEU A 247 -0.07 5.41 -11.44
CA LEU A 247 1.18 6.11 -11.15
C LEU A 247 1.02 7.63 -11.25
N PHE A 248 0.29 8.12 -12.26
CA PHE A 248 0.01 9.54 -12.39
C PHE A 248 -0.66 10.12 -11.14
N TYR A 249 -1.71 9.47 -10.62
CA TYR A 249 -2.42 9.96 -9.44
C TYR A 249 -1.66 9.70 -8.13
N LEU A 250 -1.26 8.45 -7.87
CA LEU A 250 -0.64 8.07 -6.62
C LEU A 250 0.82 8.54 -6.52
N GLY A 251 1.57 8.39 -7.61
CA GLY A 251 2.96 8.81 -7.66
C GLY A 251 3.10 10.31 -7.47
N THR A 252 2.29 11.12 -8.18
CA THR A 252 2.32 12.58 -8.00
C THR A 252 1.93 12.99 -6.59
N ALA A 253 0.95 12.32 -5.96
CA ALA A 253 0.56 12.61 -4.58
C ALA A 253 1.72 12.31 -3.61
N VAL A 254 2.32 11.13 -3.70
CA VAL A 254 3.45 10.74 -2.83
C VAL A 254 4.68 11.62 -3.08
N GLU A 255 5.00 11.94 -4.34
CA GLU A 255 6.13 12.79 -4.67
C GLU A 255 5.93 14.24 -4.19
N ARG A 256 4.70 14.76 -4.22
CA ARG A 256 4.36 16.06 -3.62
C ARG A 256 4.56 16.06 -2.11
N ILE A 257 4.16 15.01 -1.42
CA ILE A 257 4.25 14.91 0.05
C ILE A 257 5.69 14.73 0.52
N PHE A 258 6.41 13.79 -0.09
CA PHE A 258 7.74 13.38 0.40
C PHE A 258 8.91 14.07 -0.33
N GLY A 259 8.67 14.66 -1.48
CA GLY A 259 9.69 15.25 -2.34
C GLY A 259 10.40 14.21 -3.23
N ARG A 260 11.13 14.68 -4.24
CA ARG A 260 11.69 13.88 -5.33
C ARG A 260 12.54 12.70 -4.86
N LEU A 261 13.61 12.95 -4.07
CA LEU A 261 14.56 11.90 -3.70
C LEU A 261 13.94 10.84 -2.79
N ARG A 262 13.05 11.25 -1.86
CA ARG A 262 12.33 10.29 -1.02
C ARG A 262 11.35 9.46 -1.84
N PHE A 263 10.65 10.07 -2.77
CA PHE A 263 9.77 9.36 -3.70
C PHE A 263 10.55 8.36 -4.57
N LEU A 264 11.70 8.75 -5.12
CA LEU A 264 12.57 7.86 -5.88
C LEU A 264 12.95 6.61 -5.07
N TRP A 265 13.37 6.81 -3.82
CA TRP A 265 13.66 5.70 -2.90
C TRP A 265 12.44 4.84 -2.63
N ILE A 266 11.30 5.45 -2.26
CA ILE A 266 10.04 4.73 -1.96
C ILE A 266 9.63 3.89 -3.17
N TYR A 267 9.60 4.47 -4.34
CA TYR A 267 9.15 3.82 -5.58
C TYR A 267 10.02 2.64 -5.97
N LEU A 268 11.34 2.84 -6.06
CA LEU A 268 12.28 1.79 -6.45
C LEU A 268 12.38 0.67 -5.41
N PHE A 269 12.43 1.03 -4.13
CA PHE A 269 12.47 0.03 -3.07
C PHE A 269 11.18 -0.79 -3.00
N SER A 270 10.02 -0.17 -3.22
CA SER A 270 8.74 -0.89 -3.26
C SER A 270 8.65 -1.85 -4.44
N GLY A 271 9.09 -1.42 -5.61
CA GLY A 271 9.14 -2.30 -6.77
C GLY A 271 10.10 -3.48 -6.55
N PHE A 272 11.26 -3.22 -5.96
CA PHE A 272 12.22 -4.25 -5.55
C PHE A 272 11.58 -5.25 -4.56
N THR A 273 10.99 -4.78 -3.47
CA THR A 273 10.35 -5.66 -2.48
C THR A 273 9.13 -6.39 -3.03
N GLY A 274 8.40 -5.79 -3.98
CA GLY A 274 7.36 -6.46 -4.73
C GLY A 274 7.93 -7.64 -5.53
N SER A 275 8.99 -7.42 -6.29
CA SER A 275 9.65 -8.49 -7.04
C SER A 275 10.26 -9.57 -6.13
N VAL A 276 10.81 -9.19 -4.96
CA VAL A 276 11.32 -10.15 -3.97
C VAL A 276 10.18 -10.99 -3.39
N ALA A 277 9.03 -10.40 -3.06
CA ALA A 277 7.87 -11.13 -2.58
C ALA A 277 7.31 -12.06 -3.66
N SER A 278 7.24 -11.58 -4.90
CA SER A 278 6.89 -12.42 -6.05
C SER A 278 7.85 -13.60 -6.23
N PHE A 279 9.16 -13.39 -6.09
CA PHE A 279 10.16 -14.46 -6.13
C PHE A 279 9.99 -15.48 -5.01
N LEU A 280 9.64 -15.03 -3.81
CA LEU A 280 9.42 -15.92 -2.65
C LEU A 280 8.15 -16.77 -2.79
N PHE A 281 7.04 -16.18 -3.27
CA PHE A 281 5.69 -16.80 -3.16
C PHE A 281 5.13 -17.33 -4.49
N THR A 282 5.73 -17.02 -5.63
CA THR A 282 5.24 -17.46 -6.95
C THR A 282 6.38 -17.71 -7.92
N ASP A 283 6.23 -18.74 -8.77
CA ASP A 283 7.11 -19.07 -9.88
C ASP A 283 6.70 -18.39 -11.19
N ASN A 284 5.50 -17.78 -11.23
CA ASN A 284 5.01 -17.09 -12.42
C ASN A 284 5.93 -15.93 -12.84
N LEU A 285 6.01 -15.71 -14.16
CA LEU A 285 6.61 -14.51 -14.72
C LEU A 285 5.85 -13.28 -14.25
N SER A 286 6.57 -12.22 -13.84
CA SER A 286 5.97 -10.95 -13.45
C SER A 286 6.64 -9.76 -14.13
N ALA A 287 5.81 -8.84 -14.62
CA ALA A 287 6.22 -7.58 -15.24
C ALA A 287 5.13 -6.53 -15.00
N GLY A 288 5.51 -5.37 -14.51
CA GLY A 288 4.59 -4.27 -14.24
C GLY A 288 5.09 -3.33 -13.15
N ALA A 289 4.68 -2.08 -13.20
CA ALA A 289 4.95 -1.07 -12.18
C ALA A 289 4.09 -1.24 -10.93
N SER A 290 3.14 -2.16 -10.93
CA SER A 290 2.09 -2.26 -9.91
C SER A 290 2.64 -2.48 -8.50
N GLY A 291 3.72 -3.25 -8.31
CA GLY A 291 4.40 -3.40 -7.02
C GLY A 291 4.89 -2.06 -6.46
N ALA A 292 5.52 -1.23 -7.30
CA ALA A 292 5.96 0.11 -6.91
C ALA A 292 4.78 1.06 -6.66
N ILE A 293 3.68 0.93 -7.42
CA ILE A 293 2.45 1.69 -7.23
C ILE A 293 1.75 1.30 -5.92
N PHE A 294 1.70 0.01 -5.59
CA PHE A 294 1.26 -0.44 -4.27
C PHE A 294 2.14 0.11 -3.15
N GLY A 295 3.43 0.33 -3.42
CA GLY A 295 4.31 1.06 -2.52
C GLY A 295 3.90 2.51 -2.28
N CYS A 296 3.33 3.19 -3.27
CA CYS A 296 2.73 4.51 -3.05
C CYS A 296 1.55 4.43 -2.06
N PHE A 297 0.69 3.41 -2.15
CA PHE A 297 -0.33 3.16 -1.13
C PHE A 297 0.30 2.90 0.25
N GLY A 298 1.38 2.12 0.33
CA GLY A 298 2.14 1.90 1.56
C GLY A 298 2.65 3.21 2.18
N ALA A 299 3.16 4.12 1.36
CA ALA A 299 3.58 5.45 1.78
C ALA A 299 2.42 6.29 2.34
N LEU A 300 1.25 6.22 1.72
CA LEU A 300 0.05 6.91 2.20
C LEU A 300 -0.47 6.28 3.51
N LEU A 301 -0.41 4.95 3.66
CA LEU A 301 -0.74 4.27 4.93
C LEU A 301 0.22 4.66 6.05
N TYR A 302 1.49 4.91 5.76
CA TYR A 302 2.44 5.42 6.74
C TYR A 302 1.99 6.77 7.33
N ILE A 303 1.41 7.65 6.49
CA ILE A 303 0.80 8.91 6.97
C ILE A 303 -0.33 8.59 7.96
N GLY A 304 -1.17 7.60 7.64
CA GLY A 304 -2.28 7.16 8.49
C GLY A 304 -1.85 6.68 9.87
N VAL A 305 -0.73 5.95 9.94
CA VAL A 305 -0.17 5.49 11.24
C VAL A 305 0.45 6.65 12.02
N MET A 306 1.12 7.57 11.35
CA MET A 306 1.77 8.71 12.00
C MET A 306 0.82 9.84 12.39
N ASN A 307 -0.25 10.03 11.63
CA ASN A 307 -1.27 11.06 11.88
C ASN A 307 -2.65 10.58 11.42
N THR A 308 -3.27 9.74 12.24
CA THR A 308 -4.55 9.07 11.94
C THR A 308 -5.68 10.06 11.66
N GLN A 309 -5.78 11.16 12.42
CA GLN A 309 -6.85 12.15 12.23
C GLN A 309 -6.73 12.87 10.88
N LEU A 310 -5.53 13.36 10.56
CA LEU A 310 -5.26 14.01 9.28
C LEU A 310 -5.53 13.06 8.10
N PHE A 311 -5.10 11.82 8.21
CA PHE A 311 -5.28 10.80 7.17
C PHE A 311 -6.74 10.55 6.85
N PHE A 312 -7.57 10.21 7.87
CA PHE A 312 -9.00 9.91 7.64
C PHE A 312 -9.80 11.14 7.24
N ARG A 313 -9.38 12.33 7.67
CA ARG A 313 -10.03 13.58 7.26
C ARG A 313 -9.76 13.93 5.78
N THR A 314 -8.59 13.54 5.23
CA THR A 314 -8.16 13.97 3.88
C THR A 314 -8.31 12.87 2.83
N ILE A 315 -7.57 11.79 2.99
CA ILE A 315 -7.40 10.76 1.93
C ILE A 315 -7.71 9.34 2.39
N GLY A 316 -7.80 9.08 3.70
CA GLY A 316 -7.72 7.73 4.26
C GLY A 316 -8.78 6.78 3.75
N THR A 317 -10.04 7.20 3.73
CA THR A 317 -11.14 6.35 3.25
C THR A 317 -10.95 5.93 1.79
N ASN A 318 -10.55 6.88 0.92
CA ASN A 318 -10.31 6.60 -0.49
C ASN A 318 -9.12 5.67 -0.69
N VAL A 319 -8.02 5.88 0.06
CA VAL A 319 -6.83 5.03 0.01
C VAL A 319 -7.17 3.60 0.41
N LEU A 320 -7.87 3.40 1.54
CA LEU A 320 -8.27 2.06 1.99
C LEU A 320 -9.22 1.38 1.01
N PHE A 321 -10.19 2.13 0.46
CA PHE A 321 -11.09 1.60 -0.57
C PHE A 321 -10.33 1.17 -1.83
N LEU A 322 -9.41 2.00 -2.33
CA LEU A 322 -8.63 1.67 -3.51
C LEU A 322 -7.70 0.48 -3.28
N ILE A 323 -7.06 0.36 -2.12
CA ILE A 323 -6.27 -0.82 -1.76
C ILE A 323 -7.16 -2.06 -1.77
N GLY A 324 -8.32 -1.99 -1.10
CA GLY A 324 -9.25 -3.11 -1.00
C GLY A 324 -9.73 -3.60 -2.36
N ILE A 325 -10.23 -2.69 -3.21
CA ILE A 325 -10.73 -3.07 -4.54
C ILE A 325 -9.62 -3.63 -5.45
N ASN A 326 -8.40 -3.06 -5.41
CA ASN A 326 -7.29 -3.56 -6.20
C ASN A 326 -6.82 -4.95 -5.74
N LEU A 327 -6.81 -5.23 -4.42
CA LEU A 327 -6.49 -6.57 -3.91
C LEU A 327 -7.57 -7.58 -4.28
N VAL A 328 -8.87 -7.23 -4.11
CA VAL A 328 -9.97 -8.11 -4.54
C VAL A 328 -9.87 -8.42 -6.02
N PHE A 329 -9.63 -7.40 -6.86
CA PHE A 329 -9.43 -7.59 -8.30
C PHE A 329 -8.22 -8.48 -8.58
N GLY A 330 -7.11 -8.28 -7.88
CA GLY A 330 -5.92 -9.11 -8.01
C GLY A 330 -6.15 -10.59 -7.67
N PHE A 331 -6.97 -10.89 -6.66
CA PHE A 331 -7.30 -12.28 -6.30
C PHE A 331 -8.35 -12.92 -7.22
N THR A 332 -9.14 -12.12 -7.93
CA THR A 332 -10.20 -12.65 -8.81
C THR A 332 -9.77 -12.81 -10.26
N VAL A 333 -8.78 -12.04 -10.71
CA VAL A 333 -8.29 -12.07 -12.08
C VAL A 333 -7.01 -12.91 -12.17
N PRO A 334 -7.02 -14.02 -12.95
CA PRO A 334 -5.82 -14.84 -13.13
C PRO A 334 -4.66 -14.04 -13.75
N GLY A 335 -3.43 -14.37 -13.38
CA GLY A 335 -2.23 -13.73 -13.91
C GLY A 335 -1.81 -12.44 -13.21
N ILE A 336 -2.55 -11.97 -12.22
CA ILE A 336 -2.13 -10.83 -11.40
C ILE A 336 -1.22 -11.29 -10.26
N ASP A 337 -0.08 -10.64 -10.12
CA ASP A 337 0.93 -10.93 -9.10
C ASP A 337 0.57 -10.27 -7.75
N ASN A 338 -0.32 -10.92 -7.00
CA ASN A 338 -0.71 -10.43 -5.68
C ASN A 338 0.44 -10.43 -4.67
N ALA A 339 1.37 -11.36 -4.78
CA ALA A 339 2.56 -11.38 -3.93
C ALA A 339 3.40 -10.12 -4.16
N GLY A 340 3.58 -9.75 -5.43
CA GLY A 340 4.24 -8.50 -5.83
C GLY A 340 3.52 -7.25 -5.31
N HIS A 341 2.18 -7.23 -5.36
CA HIS A 341 1.37 -6.12 -4.83
C HIS A 341 1.53 -5.96 -3.31
N ILE A 342 1.37 -7.04 -2.55
CA ILE A 342 1.49 -7.03 -1.09
C ILE A 342 2.92 -6.71 -0.67
N GLY A 343 3.92 -7.31 -1.34
CA GLY A 343 5.33 -7.02 -1.10
C GLY A 343 5.69 -5.56 -1.37
N GLY A 344 5.12 -4.98 -2.43
CA GLY A 344 5.24 -3.57 -2.75
C GLY A 344 4.59 -2.65 -1.72
N LEU A 345 3.38 -2.97 -1.26
CA LEU A 345 2.65 -2.24 -0.22
C LEU A 345 3.45 -2.19 1.08
N VAL A 346 3.90 -3.34 1.56
CA VAL A 346 4.71 -3.44 2.79
C VAL A 346 6.05 -2.74 2.61
N GLY A 347 6.73 -2.97 1.49
CA GLY A 347 7.99 -2.32 1.16
C GLY A 347 7.89 -0.80 1.12
N GLY A 348 6.83 -0.27 0.53
CA GLY A 348 6.57 1.19 0.48
C GLY A 348 6.30 1.80 1.85
N PHE A 349 5.57 1.11 2.70
CA PHE A 349 5.38 1.51 4.09
C PHE A 349 6.71 1.56 4.85
N LEU A 350 7.53 0.53 4.75
CA LEU A 350 8.85 0.46 5.38
C LEU A 350 9.81 1.50 4.80
N ALA A 351 9.88 1.63 3.47
CA ALA A 351 10.72 2.62 2.80
C ALA A 351 10.39 4.06 3.24
N THR A 352 9.10 4.33 3.42
CA THR A 352 8.63 5.63 3.91
C THR A 352 9.03 5.86 5.36
N GLY A 353 8.99 4.82 6.19
CA GLY A 353 9.49 4.87 7.56
C GLY A 353 10.98 5.22 7.63
N VAL A 354 11.79 4.68 6.71
CA VAL A 354 13.23 4.98 6.59
C VAL A 354 13.48 6.45 6.27
N VAL A 355 12.76 7.03 5.31
CA VAL A 355 13.02 8.43 4.89
C VAL A 355 12.23 9.45 5.68
N HIS A 356 11.14 9.06 6.32
CA HIS A 356 10.23 9.87 7.12
C HIS A 356 9.74 11.15 6.41
N PHE A 357 8.98 12.00 7.12
CA PHE A 357 8.50 13.28 6.57
C PHE A 357 9.62 14.27 6.31
N PRO A 358 9.49 15.13 5.28
CA PRO A 358 10.39 16.24 5.07
C PRO A 358 10.44 17.14 6.31
N LYS A 359 11.63 17.70 6.60
CA LYS A 359 11.86 18.64 7.74
C LYS A 359 11.60 18.06 9.14
N LYS A 360 11.09 16.82 9.29
CA LYS A 360 10.86 16.15 10.58
C LYS A 360 11.79 14.94 10.69
N ARG A 361 12.96 15.10 11.32
CA ARG A 361 13.91 14.00 11.52
C ARG A 361 13.58 13.24 12.79
N LYS A 362 13.47 11.90 12.70
CA LYS A 362 13.30 10.98 13.83
C LYS A 362 14.28 9.82 13.66
N TRP A 363 15.55 10.07 13.94
CA TRP A 363 16.64 9.14 13.67
C TRP A 363 16.40 7.73 14.20
N ALA A 364 15.93 7.59 15.46
CA ALA A 364 15.67 6.28 16.04
C ALA A 364 14.57 5.51 15.29
N THR A 365 13.48 6.18 14.93
CA THR A 365 12.39 5.58 14.15
C THR A 365 12.87 5.18 12.75
N GLN A 366 13.60 6.06 12.07
CA GLN A 366 14.15 5.81 10.73
C GLN A 366 15.11 4.62 10.74
N PHE A 367 16.00 4.53 11.73
CA PHE A 367 16.92 3.42 11.91
C PHE A 367 16.16 2.11 12.19
N LEU A 368 15.14 2.15 13.05
CA LEU A 368 14.30 0.98 13.31
C LEU A 368 13.65 0.44 12.02
N PHE A 369 13.06 1.34 11.21
CA PHE A 369 12.45 0.94 9.94
C PHE A 369 13.48 0.39 8.95
N LEU A 370 14.71 0.94 8.92
CA LEU A 370 15.80 0.43 8.10
C LEU A 370 16.18 -1.01 8.50
N VAL A 371 16.31 -1.26 9.81
CA VAL A 371 16.64 -2.60 10.32
C VAL A 371 15.53 -3.59 10.00
N ILE A 372 14.27 -3.22 10.23
CA ILE A 372 13.11 -4.08 9.90
C ILE A 372 13.08 -4.38 8.40
N ALA A 373 13.28 -3.37 7.54
CA ALA A 373 13.30 -3.55 6.10
C ALA A 373 14.44 -4.48 5.65
N ALA A 374 15.64 -4.30 6.20
CA ALA A 374 16.79 -5.14 5.91
C ALA A 374 16.55 -6.60 6.33
N ILE A 375 16.03 -6.84 7.54
CA ILE A 375 15.69 -8.19 8.02
C ILE A 375 14.62 -8.82 7.12
N ALA A 376 13.53 -8.09 6.82
CA ALA A 376 12.44 -8.60 6.00
C ALA A 376 12.91 -9.00 4.59
N VAL A 377 13.73 -8.15 3.94
CA VAL A 377 14.31 -8.45 2.62
C VAL A 377 15.24 -9.64 2.68
N THR A 378 16.13 -9.69 3.70
CA THR A 378 17.07 -10.82 3.86
C THR A 378 16.34 -12.14 4.05
N LEU A 379 15.33 -12.16 4.92
CA LEU A 379 14.51 -13.37 5.16
C LEU A 379 13.73 -13.78 3.91
N ALA A 380 13.17 -12.81 3.17
CA ALA A 380 12.42 -13.09 1.94
C ALA A 380 13.34 -13.63 0.83
N LEU A 381 14.53 -13.05 0.65
CA LEU A 381 15.51 -13.57 -0.29
C LEU A 381 16.01 -14.96 0.12
N TYR A 382 16.38 -15.13 1.40
CA TYR A 382 16.78 -16.43 1.91
C TYR A 382 15.70 -17.49 1.67
N GLY A 383 14.44 -17.18 2.00
CA GLY A 383 13.31 -18.08 1.75
C GLY A 383 13.12 -18.38 0.27
N GLY A 384 13.21 -17.39 -0.61
CA GLY A 384 13.06 -17.57 -2.05
C GLY A 384 14.17 -18.44 -2.66
N TYR A 385 15.44 -18.24 -2.26
CA TYR A 385 16.57 -19.07 -2.72
C TYR A 385 16.57 -20.50 -2.12
N HIS A 386 15.82 -20.74 -1.03
CA HIS A 386 15.75 -22.03 -0.35
C HIS A 386 14.34 -22.63 -0.39
N ALA A 387 13.44 -22.07 -1.19
CA ALA A 387 12.09 -22.59 -1.33
C ALA A 387 12.10 -24.03 -1.87
N ASP A 388 11.21 -24.85 -1.35
CA ASP A 388 11.03 -26.25 -1.77
C ASP A 388 10.04 -26.28 -2.96
N ARG A 389 10.48 -25.75 -4.10
CA ARG A 389 9.74 -25.67 -5.37
C ARG A 389 10.60 -26.20 -6.50
N ALA A 390 9.96 -26.68 -7.56
CA ALA A 390 10.64 -27.27 -8.71
C ALA A 390 11.69 -26.34 -9.35
N ASP A 391 11.36 -25.06 -9.54
CA ASP A 391 12.27 -24.06 -10.12
C ASP A 391 13.58 -23.88 -9.32
N VAL A 392 13.47 -23.88 -7.98
CA VAL A 392 14.64 -23.76 -7.08
C VAL A 392 15.44 -25.05 -7.07
N ILE A 393 14.77 -26.19 -6.99
CA ILE A 393 15.40 -27.51 -6.99
C ILE A 393 16.15 -27.72 -8.32
N ASN A 394 15.50 -27.43 -9.46
CA ASN A 394 16.10 -27.55 -10.78
C ASN A 394 17.32 -26.63 -10.96
N ALA A 395 17.26 -25.39 -10.46
CA ALA A 395 18.41 -24.49 -10.53
C ALA A 395 19.60 -24.99 -9.71
N ARG A 396 19.33 -25.57 -8.52
CA ARG A 396 20.38 -26.17 -7.67
C ARG A 396 20.96 -27.42 -8.29
N ALA A 397 20.10 -28.33 -8.79
CA ALA A 397 20.51 -29.54 -9.46
C ALA A 397 21.35 -29.23 -10.71
N LYS A 398 20.94 -28.24 -11.52
CA LYS A 398 21.74 -27.77 -12.66
C LYS A 398 23.14 -27.37 -12.26
N LYS A 399 23.29 -26.60 -11.17
CA LYS A 399 24.60 -26.18 -10.66
C LYS A 399 25.45 -27.37 -10.20
N GLN A 400 24.83 -28.37 -9.56
CA GLN A 400 25.53 -29.62 -9.17
C GLN A 400 25.96 -30.42 -10.39
N ILE A 401 25.11 -30.52 -11.42
CA ILE A 401 25.45 -31.17 -12.69
C ILE A 401 26.63 -30.46 -13.38
N GLU A 402 26.63 -29.14 -13.45
CA GLU A 402 27.72 -28.33 -13.99
C GLU A 402 29.06 -28.56 -13.23
N ASN A 403 28.96 -28.73 -11.91
CA ASN A 403 30.09 -29.06 -11.04
C ASN A 403 30.50 -30.54 -11.10
N ARG A 404 29.79 -31.41 -11.85
CA ARG A 404 29.92 -32.86 -11.90
C ARG A 404 29.61 -33.59 -10.59
N GLU A 405 28.79 -32.97 -9.74
CA GLU A 405 28.29 -33.55 -8.49
C GLU A 405 26.99 -34.34 -8.76
N PHE A 406 27.07 -35.33 -9.66
CA PHE A 406 25.90 -36.05 -10.22
C PHE A 406 25.11 -36.80 -9.14
N GLU A 407 25.76 -37.35 -8.11
CA GLU A 407 25.09 -38.12 -7.04
C GLU A 407 24.19 -37.18 -6.19
N SER A 408 24.69 -36.00 -5.83
CA SER A 408 23.89 -35.01 -5.09
C SER A 408 22.70 -34.49 -5.93
N ALA A 409 22.90 -34.28 -7.23
CA ALA A 409 21.83 -33.87 -8.14
C ALA A 409 20.77 -34.96 -8.26
N TYR A 410 21.18 -36.22 -8.44
CA TYR A 410 20.29 -37.38 -8.54
C TYR A 410 19.42 -37.51 -7.29
N ASP A 411 20.00 -37.46 -6.09
CA ASP A 411 19.27 -37.60 -4.83
C ASP A 411 18.23 -36.48 -4.66
N MET A 412 18.64 -35.23 -4.94
CA MET A 412 17.76 -34.07 -4.84
C MET A 412 16.58 -34.14 -5.82
N LEU A 413 16.83 -34.49 -7.09
CA LEU A 413 15.80 -34.60 -8.13
C LEU A 413 14.88 -35.80 -7.85
N SER A 414 15.40 -36.94 -7.47
CA SER A 414 14.62 -38.14 -7.12
C SER A 414 13.73 -37.87 -5.91
N GLN A 415 14.22 -37.17 -4.89
CA GLN A 415 13.42 -36.75 -3.73
C GLN A 415 12.29 -35.80 -4.15
N SER A 416 12.57 -34.83 -5.00
CA SER A 416 11.55 -33.89 -5.51
C SER A 416 10.41 -34.63 -6.23
N ILE A 417 10.76 -35.56 -7.10
CA ILE A 417 9.78 -36.39 -7.83
C ILE A 417 8.96 -37.25 -6.86
N SER A 418 9.61 -37.89 -5.87
CA SER A 418 8.90 -38.74 -4.90
C SER A 418 7.90 -37.95 -4.04
N GLN A 419 8.11 -36.63 -3.89
CA GLN A 419 7.20 -35.71 -3.21
C GLN A 419 6.12 -35.10 -4.13
N GLY A 420 6.09 -35.50 -5.40
CA GLY A 420 5.14 -34.98 -6.36
C GLY A 420 5.40 -33.55 -6.83
N LYS A 421 6.63 -33.04 -6.68
CA LYS A 421 7.03 -31.66 -7.02
C LYS A 421 7.80 -31.56 -8.33
N GLY A 422 8.02 -32.65 -9.04
CA GLY A 422 8.76 -32.67 -10.29
C GLY A 422 7.97 -32.08 -11.46
N ASP A 423 8.61 -31.20 -12.23
CA ASP A 423 8.15 -30.70 -13.54
C ASP A 423 8.95 -31.31 -14.68
N ALA A 424 8.69 -30.91 -15.93
CA ALA A 424 9.37 -31.42 -17.10
C ALA A 424 10.89 -31.29 -17.01
N VAL A 425 11.38 -30.15 -16.47
CA VAL A 425 12.83 -29.88 -16.29
C VAL A 425 13.41 -30.82 -15.23
N THR A 426 12.66 -31.09 -14.16
CA THR A 426 13.10 -32.00 -13.07
C THR A 426 13.34 -33.40 -13.65
N TYR A 427 12.37 -33.94 -14.43
CA TYR A 427 12.50 -35.25 -15.06
C TYR A 427 13.63 -35.28 -16.09
N PHE A 428 13.80 -34.23 -16.88
CA PHE A 428 14.89 -34.13 -17.84
C PHE A 428 16.26 -34.12 -17.15
N GLN A 429 16.43 -33.34 -16.11
CA GLN A 429 17.71 -33.28 -15.36
C GLN A 429 18.00 -34.59 -14.64
N LEU A 430 16.98 -35.27 -14.09
CA LEU A 430 17.14 -36.61 -13.50
C LEU A 430 17.62 -37.61 -14.56
N ALA A 431 16.95 -37.64 -15.71
CA ALA A 431 17.37 -38.52 -16.82
C ALA A 431 18.83 -38.25 -17.24
N TYR A 432 19.23 -36.98 -17.30
CA TYR A 432 20.62 -36.63 -17.59
C TYR A 432 21.62 -37.21 -16.56
N THR A 433 21.30 -37.18 -15.27
CA THR A 433 22.16 -37.78 -14.22
C THR A 433 22.15 -39.32 -14.34
N GLU A 434 21.01 -39.92 -14.70
CA GLU A 434 20.90 -41.35 -14.92
C GLU A 434 21.73 -41.84 -16.11
N ILE A 435 21.82 -41.07 -17.20
CA ILE A 435 22.72 -41.36 -18.32
C ILE A 435 24.19 -41.39 -17.84
N GLN A 436 24.59 -40.44 -16.95
CA GLN A 436 25.96 -40.43 -16.39
C GLN A 436 26.24 -41.67 -15.52
N PHE A 437 25.21 -42.27 -14.93
CA PHE A 437 25.28 -43.53 -14.16
C PHE A 437 25.03 -44.80 -14.99
N HIS A 438 24.93 -44.68 -16.29
CA HIS A 438 24.59 -45.81 -17.20
C HIS A 438 23.26 -46.46 -16.91
N LYS A 439 22.28 -45.76 -16.33
CA LYS A 439 20.92 -46.24 -16.08
C LYS A 439 19.98 -45.89 -17.24
N MET A 440 20.27 -46.42 -18.43
CA MET A 440 19.62 -45.96 -19.67
C MET A 440 18.11 -46.20 -19.71
N GLU A 441 17.60 -47.32 -19.13
CA GLU A 441 16.17 -47.62 -19.09
C GLU A 441 15.37 -46.62 -18.20
N ASP A 442 15.94 -46.22 -17.08
CA ASP A 442 15.30 -45.24 -16.20
C ASP A 442 15.35 -43.85 -16.85
N ALA A 443 16.49 -43.48 -17.46
CA ALA A 443 16.63 -42.24 -18.22
C ALA A 443 15.59 -42.11 -19.34
N LYS A 444 15.33 -43.18 -20.11
CA LYS A 444 14.28 -43.18 -21.15
C LYS A 444 12.90 -42.90 -20.58
N LYS A 445 12.53 -43.58 -19.47
CA LYS A 445 11.24 -43.36 -18.81
C LYS A 445 11.07 -41.91 -18.35
N HIS A 446 12.13 -41.34 -17.76
CA HIS A 446 12.07 -39.96 -17.27
C HIS A 446 12.09 -38.94 -18.40
N LEU A 447 12.80 -39.18 -19.53
CA LEU A 447 12.71 -38.33 -20.72
C LEU A 447 11.31 -38.38 -21.34
N GLN A 448 10.70 -39.59 -21.43
CA GLN A 448 9.33 -39.71 -21.88
C GLN A 448 8.34 -38.95 -20.97
N LYS A 449 8.56 -39.01 -19.65
CA LYS A 449 7.74 -38.26 -18.71
C LYS A 449 7.93 -36.73 -18.85
N ALA A 450 9.15 -36.28 -19.10
CA ALA A 450 9.42 -34.87 -19.40
C ALA A 450 8.67 -34.39 -20.64
N ILE A 451 8.66 -35.22 -21.72
CA ILE A 451 7.94 -34.92 -22.97
C ILE A 451 6.41 -35.00 -22.76
N GLU A 452 5.92 -35.91 -21.93
CA GLU A 452 4.49 -35.96 -21.58
C GLU A 452 4.02 -34.69 -20.92
N LEU A 453 4.85 -34.11 -20.04
CA LEU A 453 4.56 -32.85 -19.35
C LEU A 453 4.75 -31.61 -20.23
N GLU A 454 5.74 -31.64 -21.12
CA GLU A 454 6.06 -30.55 -22.07
C GLU A 454 6.35 -31.15 -23.47
N PRO A 455 5.33 -31.29 -24.35
CA PRO A 455 5.45 -31.97 -25.65
C PRO A 455 6.45 -31.32 -26.62
N HIS A 456 6.83 -30.05 -26.43
CA HIS A 456 7.81 -29.34 -27.27
C HIS A 456 9.17 -29.20 -26.60
N PHE A 457 9.52 -30.03 -25.59
CA PHE A 457 10.79 -29.98 -24.92
C PHE A 457 11.94 -30.56 -25.80
N SER A 458 12.53 -29.69 -26.62
CA SER A 458 13.51 -30.08 -27.65
C SER A 458 14.69 -30.88 -27.09
N GLU A 459 15.28 -30.45 -25.94
CA GLU A 459 16.41 -31.14 -25.34
C GLU A 459 16.06 -32.53 -24.83
N ALA A 460 14.85 -32.76 -24.36
CA ALA A 460 14.36 -34.07 -23.96
C ALA A 460 14.15 -35.00 -25.18
N HIS A 461 13.58 -34.46 -26.26
CA HIS A 461 13.47 -35.19 -27.52
C HIS A 461 14.85 -35.55 -28.08
N PHE A 462 15.80 -34.63 -28.06
CA PHE A 462 17.15 -34.89 -28.55
C PHE A 462 17.85 -36.01 -27.76
N ASN A 463 17.84 -35.93 -26.43
CA ASN A 463 18.45 -36.96 -25.59
C ASN A 463 17.78 -38.31 -25.78
N LEU A 464 16.46 -38.36 -25.94
CA LEU A 464 15.74 -39.61 -26.20
C LEU A 464 16.07 -40.17 -27.59
N ALA A 465 16.23 -39.32 -28.61
CA ALA A 465 16.67 -39.72 -29.94
C ALA A 465 18.07 -40.35 -29.91
N LEU A 466 19.00 -39.76 -29.14
CA LEU A 466 20.34 -40.33 -28.95
C LEU A 466 20.29 -41.71 -28.30
N LEU A 467 19.48 -41.89 -27.25
CA LEU A 467 19.35 -43.20 -26.58
C LEU A 467 18.76 -44.27 -27.51
N TYR A 468 17.75 -43.95 -28.32
CA TYR A 468 17.19 -44.88 -29.29
C TYR A 468 18.18 -45.21 -30.42
N TYR A 469 18.97 -44.23 -30.84
CA TYR A 469 20.04 -44.47 -31.84
C TYR A 469 21.09 -45.45 -31.32
N ASP A 470 21.55 -45.29 -30.09
CA ASP A 470 22.53 -46.14 -29.43
C ASP A 470 22.02 -47.61 -29.26
N GLU A 471 20.69 -47.75 -29.14
CA GLU A 471 20.02 -49.07 -29.11
C GLU A 471 19.79 -49.69 -30.50
N GLY A 472 20.08 -48.98 -31.57
CA GLY A 472 19.82 -49.39 -32.94
C GLY A 472 18.36 -49.24 -33.40
N ASN A 473 17.51 -48.56 -32.61
CA ASN A 473 16.12 -48.26 -32.97
C ASN A 473 16.03 -46.97 -33.78
N LEU A 474 16.41 -47.07 -35.06
CA LEU A 474 16.52 -45.91 -35.95
C LEU A 474 15.16 -45.22 -36.22
N GLU A 475 14.05 -45.97 -36.20
CA GLU A 475 12.70 -45.42 -36.41
C GLU A 475 12.33 -44.43 -35.33
N LEU A 476 12.44 -44.86 -34.06
CA LEU A 476 12.15 -43.98 -32.93
C LEU A 476 13.17 -42.82 -32.81
N ALA A 477 14.43 -43.08 -33.15
CA ALA A 477 15.45 -42.02 -33.17
C ALA A 477 15.08 -40.90 -34.17
N LYS A 478 14.67 -41.27 -35.39
CA LYS A 478 14.21 -40.33 -36.43
C LYS A 478 12.93 -39.60 -36.01
N GLU A 479 11.96 -40.32 -35.40
CA GLU A 479 10.71 -39.71 -34.91
C GLU A 479 10.98 -38.58 -33.87
N HIS A 480 11.83 -38.85 -32.87
CA HIS A 480 12.16 -37.86 -31.86
C HIS A 480 13.06 -36.73 -32.37
N ALA A 481 14.02 -37.03 -33.24
CA ALA A 481 14.86 -36.01 -33.87
C ALA A 481 14.04 -35.01 -34.69
N ALA A 482 12.98 -35.44 -35.37
CA ALA A 482 12.08 -34.56 -36.14
C ALA A 482 11.26 -33.58 -35.27
N LYS A 483 11.14 -33.84 -33.97
CA LYS A 483 10.42 -32.96 -33.01
C LYS A 483 11.33 -31.92 -32.32
N VAL A 484 12.60 -31.92 -32.68
CA VAL A 484 13.57 -30.95 -32.11
C VAL A 484 13.50 -29.66 -32.92
N GLU A 485 12.96 -28.59 -32.29
CA GLU A 485 12.87 -27.29 -32.94
C GLU A 485 14.14 -26.44 -32.69
N LYS A 486 14.72 -26.55 -31.50
CA LYS A 486 15.93 -25.81 -31.12
C LYS A 486 16.68 -26.55 -30.00
N VAL A 487 18.00 -26.63 -30.12
CA VAL A 487 18.88 -27.14 -29.05
C VAL A 487 20.02 -26.14 -28.75
N GLY A 488 20.57 -26.23 -27.54
CA GLY A 488 21.65 -25.34 -27.13
C GLY A 488 22.97 -25.55 -27.88
N ASP A 489 23.20 -26.74 -28.41
CA ASP A 489 24.38 -27.12 -29.22
C ASP A 489 23.92 -27.55 -30.62
N GLU A 490 23.72 -26.58 -31.49
CA GLU A 490 23.23 -26.77 -32.85
C GLU A 490 24.20 -27.65 -33.68
N GLN A 491 25.52 -27.53 -33.45
CA GLN A 491 26.49 -28.31 -34.16
C GLN A 491 26.38 -29.79 -33.81
N LYS A 492 26.30 -30.13 -32.53
CA LYS A 492 26.14 -31.49 -32.05
C LYS A 492 24.86 -32.15 -32.56
N PHE A 493 23.79 -31.36 -32.65
CA PHE A 493 22.52 -31.83 -33.22
C PHE A 493 22.64 -32.12 -34.72
N GLN A 494 23.29 -31.21 -35.47
CA GLN A 494 23.50 -31.41 -36.91
C GLN A 494 24.39 -32.65 -37.18
N ASP A 495 25.50 -32.81 -36.43
CA ASP A 495 26.37 -33.98 -36.53
C ASP A 495 25.61 -35.32 -36.24
N PHE A 496 24.60 -35.24 -35.37
CA PHE A 496 23.76 -36.38 -35.08
C PHE A 496 22.75 -36.66 -36.21
N ILE A 497 22.13 -35.65 -36.79
CA ILE A 497 21.22 -35.80 -37.93
C ILE A 497 21.96 -36.38 -39.12
N ASP A 498 23.18 -35.90 -39.45
CA ASP A 498 24.01 -36.42 -40.53
C ASP A 498 24.28 -37.94 -40.36
N LYS A 499 24.59 -38.38 -39.12
CA LYS A 499 24.76 -39.82 -38.81
C LYS A 499 23.50 -40.64 -38.94
N LEU A 500 22.31 -40.04 -38.62
CA LEU A 500 21.03 -40.69 -38.77
C LEU A 500 20.61 -40.87 -40.24
N GLU A 501 21.06 -39.99 -41.15
CA GLU A 501 20.77 -40.06 -42.58
C GLU A 501 21.72 -41.02 -43.33
N GLU A 502 22.91 -41.25 -42.79
CA GLU A 502 23.89 -42.23 -43.35
C GLU A 502 23.52 -43.69 -43.10
N GLN A 503 22.55 -43.97 -42.19
CA GLN A 503 22.06 -45.32 -41.85
C GLN A 503 20.61 -45.53 -42.30
#